data_d4ca9e2ab8ac207c4de4ad2d9e8c16b1
#
_entry.id   d4ca9e2ab8ac207c4de4ad2d9e8c16b1
#
_cell.length_a   1.000
_cell.length_b   1.000
_cell.length_c   1.000
_cell.angle_alpha   90.00
_cell.angle_beta   90.00
_cell.angle_gamma   90.00
#
_symmetry.space_group_name_H-M   'P 1'
#
loop_
_entity.id
_entity.type
_entity.pdbx_description
1 polymer ?
#
loop_
_entity_poly.entity_id
_entity_poly.type
_entity_poly.pdbx_seq_one_letter_code
_entity_poly.pdbx_strand_id
1 'polypeptide(L)'
;MRQLSMIHKFGWGQFFEKYLKNPAKVHNFAKNGRSSKSFFEEHRFDSVIEKFTDGDFLFIQFGHNDEKEDKERKTEPFGTYKDYLSKYIDFAKSKNGTPVLLSSIYRRKFVGDKLENNNHGKFPEAMKELAIEKNVIFIDLCSLTKEKIENEGPE
;
A
#
# COMPACT_ATOMS: atom_id res chain seq x y z
N MET A 1 -35.04 -16.87 -3.20
CA MET A 1 -33.92 -16.15 -3.83
C MET A 1 -33.04 -15.60 -2.75
N ARG A 2 -31.81 -16.12 -2.57
CA ARG A 2 -30.84 -15.55 -1.64
C ARG A 2 -30.18 -14.37 -2.34
N GLN A 3 -30.42 -13.18 -1.86
CA GLN A 3 -29.70 -11.98 -2.27
C GLN A 3 -28.25 -12.13 -1.80
N LEU A 4 -27.33 -12.38 -2.73
CA LEU A 4 -25.89 -12.28 -2.48
C LEU A 4 -25.60 -10.80 -2.25
N SER A 5 -25.43 -10.40 -0.98
CA SER A 5 -24.88 -9.09 -0.66
C SER A 5 -23.45 -9.04 -1.20
N MET A 6 -23.24 -8.30 -2.28
CA MET A 6 -21.89 -7.96 -2.73
C MET A 6 -21.25 -7.11 -1.62
N ILE A 7 -20.30 -7.71 -0.88
CA ILE A 7 -19.46 -6.95 0.05
C ILE A 7 -18.55 -6.07 -0.81
N HIS A 8 -18.95 -4.84 -0.98
CA HIS A 8 -18.07 -3.82 -1.60
C HIS A 8 -16.91 -3.54 -0.65
N LYS A 9 -15.73 -4.04 -0.99
CA LYS A 9 -14.51 -3.67 -0.26
C LYS A 9 -14.06 -2.31 -0.75
N PHE A 10 -14.10 -1.33 0.16
CA PHE A 10 -13.64 0.03 -0.11
C PHE A 10 -12.22 0.20 0.40
N GLY A 11 -11.40 0.90 -0.37
CA GLY A 11 -10.07 1.34 0.04
C GLY A 11 -10.01 2.87 0.10
N TRP A 12 -9.06 3.42 0.84
CA TRP A 12 -8.89 4.86 1.00
C TRP A 12 -8.70 5.61 -0.33
N GLY A 13 -8.08 4.97 -1.32
CA GLY A 13 -7.86 5.56 -2.64
C GLY A 13 -9.13 5.95 -3.40
N GLN A 14 -10.29 5.35 -3.07
CA GLN A 14 -11.58 5.70 -3.67
C GLN A 14 -12.14 7.04 -3.16
N PHE A 15 -11.66 7.48 -1.98
CA PHE A 15 -12.14 8.70 -1.32
C PHE A 15 -11.08 9.81 -1.32
N PHE A 16 -9.85 9.50 -1.69
CA PHE A 16 -8.69 10.38 -1.52
C PHE A 16 -8.87 11.73 -2.24
N GLU A 17 -9.45 11.73 -3.43
CA GLU A 17 -9.71 12.94 -4.22
C GLU A 17 -10.51 14.00 -3.45
N LYS A 18 -11.42 13.57 -2.56
CA LYS A 18 -12.25 14.48 -1.74
C LYS A 18 -11.45 15.32 -0.74
N TYR A 19 -10.23 14.89 -0.42
CA TYR A 19 -9.35 15.54 0.55
C TYR A 19 -8.25 16.37 -0.09
N LEU A 20 -8.18 16.39 -1.43
CA LEU A 20 -7.21 17.20 -2.15
C LEU A 20 -7.72 18.64 -2.32
N LYS A 21 -6.83 19.63 -2.09
CA LYS A 21 -7.21 21.06 -2.10
C LYS A 21 -7.32 21.67 -3.49
N ASN A 22 -6.79 21.02 -4.52
CA ASN A 22 -6.81 21.51 -5.91
C ASN A 22 -7.45 20.45 -6.81
N PRO A 23 -7.79 20.75 -8.06
CA PRO A 23 -8.44 19.83 -9.00
C PRO A 23 -7.48 18.71 -9.47
N ALA A 24 -6.76 18.11 -8.50
CA ALA A 24 -5.98 16.92 -8.74
C ALA A 24 -6.92 15.72 -8.94
N LYS A 25 -6.70 14.96 -10.00
CA LYS A 25 -7.48 13.77 -10.32
C LYS A 25 -6.80 12.54 -9.76
N VAL A 26 -7.57 11.70 -9.06
CA VAL A 26 -7.08 10.43 -8.51
C VAL A 26 -7.46 9.28 -9.45
N HIS A 27 -6.45 8.60 -9.98
CA HIS A 27 -6.61 7.33 -10.69
C HIS A 27 -6.30 6.17 -9.74
N ASN A 28 -7.32 5.45 -9.31
CA ASN A 28 -7.17 4.34 -8.38
C ASN A 28 -7.02 3.01 -9.11
N PHE A 29 -5.80 2.48 -9.16
CA PHE A 29 -5.45 1.18 -9.75
C PHE A 29 -5.34 0.05 -8.73
N ALA A 30 -5.59 0.33 -7.44
CA ALA A 30 -5.49 -0.67 -6.38
C ALA A 30 -6.37 -1.89 -6.66
N LYS A 31 -5.79 -3.08 -6.48
CA LYS A 31 -6.52 -4.36 -6.64
C LYS A 31 -6.40 -5.18 -5.37
N ASN A 32 -7.55 -5.51 -4.82
CA ASN A 32 -7.62 -6.33 -3.62
C ASN A 32 -6.90 -7.68 -3.79
N GLY A 33 -6.20 -8.12 -2.75
CA GLY A 33 -5.51 -9.41 -2.72
C GLY A 33 -4.17 -9.45 -3.46
N ARG A 34 -3.62 -8.32 -3.93
CA ARG A 34 -2.33 -8.28 -4.62
C ARG A 34 -1.21 -7.81 -3.70
N SER A 35 -0.09 -8.52 -3.76
CA SER A 35 1.20 -8.09 -3.21
C SER A 35 1.94 -7.18 -4.20
N SER A 36 3.06 -6.59 -3.78
CA SER A 36 3.94 -5.84 -4.67
C SER A 36 4.39 -6.68 -5.86
N LYS A 37 4.70 -7.97 -5.62
CA LYS A 37 5.07 -8.95 -6.63
C LYS A 37 3.91 -9.26 -7.57
N SER A 38 2.78 -9.76 -7.05
CA SER A 38 1.68 -10.25 -7.90
C SER A 38 1.03 -9.14 -8.72
N PHE A 39 0.97 -7.90 -8.20
CA PHE A 39 0.48 -6.77 -8.97
C PHE A 39 1.37 -6.49 -10.20
N PHE A 40 2.67 -6.64 -10.06
CA PHE A 40 3.63 -6.45 -11.15
C PHE A 40 3.57 -7.62 -12.14
N GLU A 41 3.67 -8.86 -11.65
CA GLU A 41 3.74 -10.07 -12.49
C GLU A 41 2.44 -10.38 -13.24
N GLU A 42 1.27 -9.93 -12.72
CA GLU A 42 -0.02 -9.99 -13.40
C GLU A 42 -0.21 -8.86 -14.44
N HIS A 43 0.82 -8.09 -14.75
CA HIS A 43 0.76 -6.96 -15.70
C HIS A 43 -0.25 -5.86 -15.32
N ARG A 44 -0.61 -5.76 -14.03
CA ARG A 44 -1.56 -4.72 -13.56
C ARG A 44 -0.93 -3.33 -13.52
N PHE A 45 0.39 -3.28 -13.42
CA PHE A 45 1.12 -2.02 -13.47
C PHE A 45 1.12 -1.37 -14.84
N ASP A 46 0.88 -2.12 -15.91
CA ASP A 46 0.82 -1.61 -17.29
C ASP A 46 -0.25 -0.50 -17.43
N SER A 47 -1.41 -0.66 -16.77
CA SER A 47 -2.45 0.37 -16.76
C SER A 47 -2.02 1.66 -16.04
N VAL A 48 -1.13 1.56 -15.04
CA VAL A 48 -0.53 2.74 -14.41
C VAL A 48 0.42 3.42 -15.39
N ILE A 49 1.28 2.64 -16.05
CA ILE A 49 2.26 3.13 -17.03
C ILE A 49 1.56 3.93 -18.16
N GLU A 50 0.43 3.42 -18.64
CA GLU A 50 -0.34 4.06 -19.71
C GLU A 50 -0.95 5.42 -19.33
N LYS A 51 -1.25 5.62 -18.04
CA LYS A 51 -1.92 6.82 -17.54
C LYS A 51 -0.99 7.82 -16.89
N PHE A 52 0.19 7.39 -16.47
CA PHE A 52 1.13 8.21 -15.72
C PHE A 52 1.81 9.23 -16.62
N THR A 53 1.80 10.49 -16.21
CA THR A 53 2.38 11.60 -16.94
C THR A 53 3.43 12.35 -16.13
N ASP A 54 4.16 13.23 -16.79
CA ASP A 54 5.18 14.09 -16.17
C ASP A 54 4.61 14.87 -14.97
N GLY A 55 5.32 14.84 -13.86
CA GLY A 55 4.94 15.53 -12.61
C GLY A 55 3.87 14.83 -11.76
N ASP A 56 3.34 13.68 -12.17
CA ASP A 56 2.36 12.93 -11.39
C ASP A 56 2.94 12.36 -10.10
N PHE A 57 2.08 12.14 -9.10
CA PHE A 57 2.40 11.42 -7.88
C PHE A 57 1.98 9.95 -8.00
N LEU A 58 2.89 9.03 -7.64
CA LEU A 58 2.59 7.61 -7.54
C LEU A 58 2.55 7.18 -6.06
N PHE A 59 1.34 6.98 -5.52
CA PHE A 59 1.13 6.46 -4.17
C PHE A 59 1.19 4.94 -4.18
N ILE A 60 2.14 4.38 -3.45
CA ILE A 60 2.47 2.94 -3.44
C ILE A 60 2.23 2.38 -2.05
N GLN A 61 1.23 1.51 -1.89
CA GLN A 61 0.94 0.82 -0.65
C GLN A 61 0.85 -0.69 -0.87
N PHE A 62 1.84 -1.43 -0.40
CA PHE A 62 1.91 -2.89 -0.39
C PHE A 62 2.41 -3.39 0.97
N GLY A 63 2.34 -4.70 1.20
CA GLY A 63 2.79 -5.37 2.43
C GLY A 63 1.79 -6.40 2.95
N HIS A 64 0.50 -6.06 2.97
CA HIS A 64 -0.59 -6.93 3.48
C HIS A 64 -0.66 -8.32 2.84
N ASN A 65 -0.37 -8.39 1.54
CA ASN A 65 -0.38 -9.62 0.77
C ASN A 65 1.03 -10.16 0.53
N ASP A 66 2.04 -9.35 0.71
CA ASP A 66 3.45 -9.73 0.58
C ASP A 66 3.89 -10.71 1.68
N GLU A 67 3.25 -10.65 2.85
CA GLU A 67 3.45 -11.57 3.98
C GLU A 67 2.74 -12.93 3.84
N LYS A 68 1.98 -13.15 2.75
CA LYS A 68 1.29 -14.42 2.51
C LYS A 68 2.27 -15.50 2.11
N GLU A 69 1.96 -16.76 2.48
CA GLU A 69 2.86 -17.88 2.26
C GLU A 69 2.79 -18.47 0.83
N ASP A 70 1.77 -18.11 0.05
CA ASP A 70 1.65 -18.58 -1.31
C ASP A 70 2.70 -17.95 -2.24
N LYS A 71 3.22 -18.77 -3.16
CA LYS A 71 4.33 -18.43 -4.07
C LYS A 71 4.04 -17.19 -4.94
N GLU A 72 2.80 -16.98 -5.29
CA GLU A 72 2.38 -15.91 -6.19
C GLU A 72 2.50 -14.54 -5.53
N ARG A 73 2.28 -14.46 -4.19
CA ARG A 73 2.27 -13.20 -3.44
C ARG A 73 3.47 -13.01 -2.53
N LYS A 74 4.03 -14.10 -2.01
CA LYS A 74 5.11 -14.03 -1.03
C LYS A 74 6.30 -13.23 -1.55
N THR A 75 6.78 -12.35 -0.68
CA THR A 75 8.06 -11.65 -0.86
C THR A 75 8.85 -11.68 0.46
N GLU A 76 10.15 -11.43 0.37
CA GLU A 76 11.02 -11.27 1.54
C GLU A 76 11.21 -9.78 1.82
N PRO A 77 10.99 -9.30 3.06
CA PRO A 77 10.96 -7.86 3.38
C PRO A 77 12.17 -7.08 2.87
N PHE A 78 13.39 -7.51 3.21
CA PHE A 78 14.64 -6.85 2.83
C PHE A 78 15.23 -7.35 1.49
N GLY A 79 14.54 -8.23 0.79
CA GLY A 79 14.91 -8.78 -0.50
C GLY A 79 13.87 -8.42 -1.57
N THR A 80 13.16 -9.44 -2.06
CA THR A 80 12.23 -9.30 -3.20
C THR A 80 11.14 -8.25 -3.03
N TYR A 81 10.71 -7.94 -1.81
CA TYR A 81 9.78 -6.83 -1.55
C TYR A 81 10.38 -5.48 -1.95
N LYS A 82 11.61 -5.19 -1.49
CA LYS A 82 12.34 -3.97 -1.88
C LYS A 82 12.60 -3.93 -3.38
N ASP A 83 12.90 -5.09 -4.01
CA ASP A 83 13.14 -5.18 -5.44
C ASP A 83 11.88 -4.79 -6.25
N TYR A 84 10.70 -5.31 -5.87
CA TYR A 84 9.45 -4.94 -6.54
C TYR A 84 9.07 -3.48 -6.30
N LEU A 85 9.21 -2.98 -5.07
CA LEU A 85 8.95 -1.57 -4.77
C LEU A 85 9.88 -0.65 -5.56
N SER A 86 11.13 -1.04 -5.73
CA SER A 86 12.10 -0.27 -6.52
C SER A 86 11.65 -0.09 -7.97
N LYS A 87 11.05 -1.10 -8.59
CA LYS A 87 10.53 -1.01 -9.96
C LYS A 87 9.48 0.09 -10.11
N TYR A 88 8.55 0.20 -9.14
CA TYR A 88 7.54 1.26 -9.14
C TYR A 88 8.15 2.64 -8.92
N ILE A 89 9.10 2.75 -7.98
CA ILE A 89 9.81 4.00 -7.67
C ILE A 89 10.59 4.47 -8.88
N ASP A 90 11.39 3.59 -9.48
CA ASP A 90 12.28 3.93 -10.58
C ASP A 90 11.48 4.32 -11.84
N PHE A 91 10.34 3.65 -12.07
CA PHE A 91 9.41 4.06 -13.12
C PHE A 91 8.90 5.50 -12.89
N ALA A 92 8.36 5.81 -11.71
CA ALA A 92 7.83 7.14 -11.43
C ALA A 92 8.92 8.22 -11.61
N LYS A 93 10.12 7.98 -11.09
CA LYS A 93 11.26 8.89 -11.24
C LYS A 93 11.68 9.05 -12.71
N SER A 94 11.65 7.98 -13.50
CA SER A 94 12.00 8.03 -14.94
C SER A 94 11.03 8.90 -15.75
N LYS A 95 9.83 9.14 -15.21
CA LYS A 95 8.80 10.02 -15.78
C LYS A 95 8.74 11.38 -15.10
N ASN A 96 9.79 11.77 -14.37
CA ASN A 96 9.84 13.01 -13.59
C ASN A 96 8.65 13.11 -12.58
N GLY A 97 8.10 11.99 -12.16
CA GLY A 97 7.04 11.92 -11.16
C GLY A 97 7.57 11.73 -9.75
N THR A 98 6.68 11.86 -8.79
CA THR A 98 6.99 11.77 -7.36
C THR A 98 6.44 10.47 -6.76
N PRO A 99 7.27 9.44 -6.48
CA PRO A 99 6.84 8.26 -5.75
C PRO A 99 6.65 8.57 -4.27
N VAL A 100 5.56 8.04 -3.69
CA VAL A 100 5.24 8.14 -2.27
C VAL A 100 4.96 6.74 -1.74
N LEU A 101 5.78 6.27 -0.81
CA LEU A 101 5.59 4.98 -0.14
C LEU A 101 4.72 5.13 1.10
N LEU A 102 3.75 4.23 1.25
CA LEU A 102 2.87 4.16 2.41
C LEU A 102 2.94 2.75 3.01
N SER A 103 3.31 2.64 4.30
CA SER A 103 3.24 1.35 4.97
C SER A 103 1.79 0.86 5.09
N SER A 104 1.61 -0.46 5.23
CA SER A 104 0.27 -1.05 5.42
C SER A 104 -0.37 -0.52 6.69
N ILE A 105 -1.68 -0.25 6.65
CA ILE A 105 -2.45 0.12 7.86
C ILE A 105 -2.40 -1.02 8.89
N TYR A 106 -2.39 -0.67 10.17
CA TYR A 106 -2.42 -1.64 11.25
C TYR A 106 -3.77 -2.39 11.27
N ARG A 107 -3.75 -3.68 11.59
CA ARG A 107 -4.98 -4.47 11.70
C ARG A 107 -5.68 -4.18 13.02
N ARG A 108 -6.96 -3.78 12.97
CA ARG A 108 -7.80 -3.60 14.17
C ARG A 108 -8.28 -4.97 14.65
N LYS A 109 -7.43 -5.66 15.40
CA LYS A 109 -7.74 -6.95 16.01
C LYS A 109 -7.40 -6.90 17.50
N PHE A 110 -8.42 -7.07 18.32
CA PHE A 110 -8.30 -7.06 19.77
C PHE A 110 -8.47 -8.46 20.34
N VAL A 111 -7.79 -8.73 21.45
CA VAL A 111 -7.99 -9.89 22.33
C VAL A 111 -8.35 -9.32 23.70
N GLY A 112 -9.64 -9.36 24.06
CA GLY A 112 -10.17 -8.50 25.11
C GLY A 112 -9.95 -7.03 24.79
N ASP A 113 -9.47 -6.25 25.73
CA ASP A 113 -9.19 -4.80 25.56
C ASP A 113 -7.79 -4.51 24.99
N LYS A 114 -7.01 -5.56 24.66
CA LYS A 114 -5.65 -5.38 24.14
C LYS A 114 -5.60 -5.55 22.61
N LEU A 115 -5.04 -4.56 21.94
CA LEU A 115 -4.74 -4.66 20.52
C LEU A 115 -3.70 -5.75 20.29
N GLU A 116 -4.00 -6.69 19.39
CA GLU A 116 -3.06 -7.77 19.05
C GLU A 116 -1.85 -7.18 18.32
N ASN A 117 -0.66 -7.66 18.67
CA ASN A 117 0.57 -7.21 18.01
C ASN A 117 0.69 -7.82 16.60
N ASN A 118 0.04 -7.21 15.65
CA ASN A 118 0.00 -7.63 14.26
C ASN A 118 0.40 -6.48 13.34
N ASN A 119 1.69 -6.23 13.25
CA ASN A 119 2.30 -5.07 12.60
C ASN A 119 2.91 -5.37 11.22
N HIS A 120 2.46 -6.43 10.54
CA HIS A 120 3.02 -6.84 9.25
C HIS A 120 4.51 -7.22 9.27
N GLY A 121 4.99 -7.80 10.39
CA GLY A 121 6.37 -8.25 10.53
C GLY A 121 7.38 -7.14 10.21
N LYS A 122 8.31 -7.41 9.32
CA LYS A 122 9.39 -6.50 8.92
C LYS A 122 9.09 -5.67 7.66
N PHE A 123 7.91 -5.79 7.08
CA PHE A 123 7.57 -5.07 5.84
C PHE A 123 7.55 -3.54 5.99
N PRO A 124 6.97 -2.94 7.08
CA PRO A 124 7.03 -1.50 7.27
C PRO A 124 8.46 -0.98 7.45
N GLU A 125 9.32 -1.71 8.18
CA GLU A 125 10.73 -1.39 8.38
C GLU A 125 11.50 -1.41 7.06
N ALA A 126 11.33 -2.47 6.26
CA ALA A 126 11.96 -2.62 4.96
C ALA A 126 11.55 -1.51 3.96
N MET A 127 10.26 -1.13 3.96
CA MET A 127 9.77 -0.02 3.14
C MET A 127 10.38 1.32 3.56
N LYS A 128 10.48 1.59 4.87
CA LYS A 128 11.11 2.78 5.40
C LYS A 128 12.59 2.87 5.02
N GLU A 129 13.31 1.76 5.15
CA GLU A 129 14.73 1.67 4.74
C GLU A 129 14.88 1.96 3.24
N LEU A 130 14.06 1.33 2.39
CA LEU A 130 14.07 1.59 0.95
C LEU A 130 13.75 3.06 0.61
N ALA A 131 12.84 3.69 1.34
CA ALA A 131 12.52 5.09 1.15
C ALA A 131 13.73 6.00 1.39
N ILE A 132 14.54 5.69 2.42
CA ILE A 132 15.78 6.38 2.72
C ILE A 132 16.82 6.13 1.60
N GLU A 133 17.03 4.88 1.23
CA GLU A 133 17.98 4.48 0.17
C GLU A 133 17.68 5.14 -1.17
N LYS A 134 16.40 5.19 -1.53
CA LYS A 134 15.93 5.76 -2.79
C LYS A 134 15.66 7.27 -2.72
N ASN A 135 15.80 7.90 -1.56
CA ASN A 135 15.43 9.29 -1.30
C ASN A 135 14.02 9.61 -1.84
N VAL A 136 13.00 8.95 -1.26
CA VAL A 136 11.58 9.13 -1.60
C VAL A 136 10.75 9.39 -0.35
N ILE A 137 9.56 9.97 -0.54
CA ILE A 137 8.62 10.25 0.54
C ILE A 137 8.12 8.93 1.15
N PHE A 138 8.13 8.84 2.47
CA PHE A 138 7.57 7.73 3.23
C PHE A 138 6.54 8.23 4.24
N ILE A 139 5.36 7.59 4.26
CA ILE A 139 4.29 7.83 5.23
C ILE A 139 4.06 6.55 6.02
N ASP A 140 4.36 6.57 7.32
CA ASP A 140 4.18 5.42 8.21
C ASP A 140 2.72 5.30 8.66
N LEU A 141 1.88 4.79 7.76
CA LEU A 141 0.47 4.53 8.09
C LEU A 141 0.32 3.40 9.12
N CYS A 142 1.28 2.47 9.22
CA CYS A 142 1.24 1.42 10.22
C CYS A 142 1.25 1.99 11.64
N SER A 143 2.21 2.87 11.93
CA SER A 143 2.31 3.52 13.24
C SER A 143 1.15 4.48 13.50
N LEU A 144 0.79 5.32 12.53
CA LEU A 144 -0.29 6.29 12.66
C LEU A 144 -1.65 5.62 12.91
N THR A 145 -1.94 4.54 12.19
CA THR A 145 -3.22 3.82 12.38
C THR A 145 -3.22 2.95 13.63
N LYS A 146 -2.07 2.45 14.08
CA LYS A 146 -1.94 1.78 15.37
C LYS A 146 -2.34 2.71 16.51
N GLU A 147 -1.71 3.88 16.59
CA GLU A 147 -2.00 4.88 17.61
C GLU A 147 -3.49 5.26 17.64
N LYS A 148 -4.08 5.49 16.45
CA LYS A 148 -5.50 5.79 16.32
C LYS A 148 -6.38 4.65 16.86
N ILE A 149 -6.10 3.40 16.48
CA ILE A 149 -6.86 2.23 16.91
C ILE A 149 -6.75 2.02 18.44
N GLU A 150 -5.55 2.21 19.01
CA GLU A 150 -5.34 2.09 20.47
C GLU A 150 -6.15 3.16 21.23
N ASN A 151 -6.21 4.38 20.71
CA ASN A 151 -6.98 5.48 21.31
C ASN A 151 -8.50 5.28 21.20
N GLU A 152 -8.99 4.64 20.14
CA GLU A 152 -10.42 4.36 19.93
C GLU A 152 -10.90 3.13 20.71
N GLY A 153 -10.01 2.19 21.04
CA GLY A 153 -10.36 0.96 21.73
C GLY A 153 -11.03 -0.11 20.84
N PRO A 154 -11.55 -1.19 21.45
CA PRO A 154 -12.09 -2.35 20.73
C PRO A 154 -13.46 -2.15 20.08
N GLU A 155 -14.26 -1.17 20.50
CA GLU A 155 -15.62 -0.92 19.98
C GLU A 155 -15.66 -0.17 18.65
#